data_02fc60dd7d0d72d48f937a3de9338d18
#
_entry.id   02fc60dd7d0d72d48f937a3de9338d18
#
_cell.length_a   1.000
_cell.length_b   1.000
_cell.length_c   1.000
_cell.angle_alpha   90.00
_cell.angle_beta   90.00
_cell.angle_gamma   90.00
#
_symmetry.space_group_name_H-M   'P 1'
#
loop_
_entity.id
_entity.type
_entity.pdbx_description
1 polymer ?
#
loop_
_entity_poly.entity_id
_entity_poly.type
_entity_poly.pdbx_seq_one_letter_code
_entity_poly.pdbx_strand_id
1 'polypeptide(L)'
;MMNLIIILTLILQITPAHAKSFGNYVGAVYIRNYDGDTITFNLPGLHPIIGENISIRVNGIDTPEIKGRCEKEKYDAKQAKDMVADIIKDAEQITLKNMERGKYFRIAADVIVDGENLGNMLVEAGMAVKYDGGKKTHKWCGEEK
;
A
#
# COMPACT_ATOMS: atom_id res chain seq x y z
N MET A 1 5.38 55.43 32.82
CA MET A 1 4.72 54.13 33.09
C MET A 1 4.47 53.47 31.75
N MET A 2 5.24 52.46 31.42
CA MET A 2 5.23 51.78 30.08
C MET A 2 4.50 50.45 30.25
N ASN A 3 3.29 50.35 29.69
CA ASN A 3 2.49 49.10 29.71
C ASN A 3 3.06 48.10 28.70
N LEU A 4 3.67 47.05 29.21
CA LEU A 4 4.14 45.92 28.41
C LEU A 4 2.92 45.01 28.15
N ILE A 5 2.38 45.02 26.93
CA ILE A 5 1.33 44.12 26.48
C ILE A 5 2.02 42.80 26.06
N ILE A 6 1.89 41.76 26.89
CA ILE A 6 2.34 40.40 26.56
C ILE A 6 1.28 39.80 25.65
N ILE A 7 1.56 39.70 24.35
CA ILE A 7 0.74 38.95 23.40
C ILE A 7 1.09 37.47 23.55
N LEU A 8 0.21 36.73 24.22
CA LEU A 8 0.31 35.26 24.33
C LEU A 8 -0.13 34.61 23.02
N THR A 9 0.80 34.31 22.12
CA THR A 9 0.52 33.56 20.88
C THR A 9 0.23 32.10 21.23
N LEU A 10 -1.04 31.70 21.17
CA LEU A 10 -1.46 30.32 21.28
C LEU A 10 -1.08 29.57 19.99
N ILE A 11 0.03 28.83 20.04
CA ILE A 11 0.45 27.94 18.94
C ILE A 11 -0.48 26.73 18.98
N LEU A 12 -1.44 26.68 18.06
CA LEU A 12 -2.29 25.50 17.85
C LEU A 12 -1.44 24.36 17.30
N GLN A 13 -1.07 23.41 18.13
CA GLN A 13 -0.35 22.21 17.73
C GLN A 13 -1.28 21.33 16.91
N ILE A 14 -1.17 21.36 15.58
CA ILE A 14 -1.87 20.43 14.69
C ILE A 14 -1.10 19.11 14.75
N THR A 15 -1.54 18.19 15.61
CA THR A 15 -1.03 16.81 15.60
C THR A 15 -1.60 16.13 14.36
N PRO A 16 -0.76 15.51 13.50
CA PRO A 16 -1.28 14.73 12.37
C PRO A 16 -2.12 13.57 12.92
N ALA A 17 -3.35 13.45 12.43
CA ALA A 17 -4.21 12.31 12.74
C ALA A 17 -3.53 11.04 12.20
N HIS A 18 -2.93 10.23 13.08
CA HIS A 18 -2.44 8.92 12.73
C HIS A 18 -3.64 8.06 12.32
N ALA A 19 -3.58 7.49 11.12
CA ALA A 19 -4.53 6.47 10.71
C ALA A 19 -4.53 5.33 11.74
N LYS A 20 -5.73 4.92 12.19
CA LYS A 20 -5.87 3.89 13.21
C LYS A 20 -5.48 2.53 12.64
N SER A 21 -4.34 1.99 13.06
CA SER A 21 -3.97 0.61 12.76
C SER A 21 -4.82 -0.38 13.55
N PHE A 22 -5.29 -1.42 12.88
CA PHE A 22 -6.04 -2.53 13.47
C PHE A 22 -5.16 -3.75 13.79
N GLY A 23 -3.85 -3.56 13.80
CA GLY A 23 -2.87 -4.59 14.14
C GLY A 23 -2.35 -5.37 12.94
N ASN A 24 -1.89 -6.59 13.21
CA ASN A 24 -1.23 -7.45 12.25
C ASN A 24 -1.98 -8.78 12.09
N TYR A 25 -1.80 -9.43 10.94
CA TYR A 25 -2.29 -10.78 10.68
C TYR A 25 -1.16 -11.65 10.12
N VAL A 26 -0.92 -12.80 10.74
CA VAL A 26 0.13 -13.76 10.35
C VAL A 26 -0.50 -14.97 9.66
N GLY A 27 0.11 -15.45 8.59
CA GLY A 27 -0.36 -16.64 7.87
C GLY A 27 -1.46 -16.33 6.84
N ALA A 28 -1.39 -15.16 6.19
CA ALA A 28 -2.22 -14.86 5.03
C ALA A 28 -1.87 -15.82 3.88
N VAL A 29 -2.88 -16.35 3.19
CA VAL A 29 -2.73 -17.29 2.08
C VAL A 29 -3.00 -16.56 0.77
N TYR A 30 -2.01 -16.50 -0.10
CA TYR A 30 -2.11 -15.87 -1.41
C TYR A 30 -3.11 -16.60 -2.32
N ILE A 31 -3.96 -15.84 -3.00
CA ILE A 31 -4.92 -16.35 -3.99
C ILE A 31 -4.56 -15.85 -5.39
N ARG A 32 -4.42 -14.54 -5.55
CA ARG A 32 -4.06 -13.87 -6.81
C ARG A 32 -3.71 -12.41 -6.56
N ASN A 33 -3.13 -11.76 -7.53
CA ASN A 33 -3.03 -10.30 -7.53
C ASN A 33 -3.61 -9.70 -8.81
N TYR A 34 -4.21 -8.53 -8.69
CA TYR A 34 -4.77 -7.79 -9.82
C TYR A 34 -3.66 -7.05 -10.59
N ASP A 35 -2.80 -6.34 -9.86
CA ASP A 35 -1.65 -5.57 -10.31
C ASP A 35 -0.50 -5.71 -9.30
N GLY A 36 0.46 -4.77 -9.30
CA GLY A 36 1.60 -4.81 -8.40
C GLY A 36 1.28 -4.44 -6.94
N ASP A 37 0.17 -3.77 -6.67
CA ASP A 37 -0.14 -3.28 -5.32
C ASP A 37 -1.53 -3.67 -4.78
N THR A 38 -2.26 -4.50 -5.52
CA THR A 38 -3.57 -5.01 -5.11
C THR A 38 -3.58 -6.53 -5.17
N ILE A 39 -3.55 -7.16 -3.98
CA ILE A 39 -3.35 -8.59 -3.80
C ILE A 39 -4.54 -9.18 -3.04
N THR A 40 -5.03 -10.34 -3.46
CA THR A 40 -6.11 -11.06 -2.81
C THR A 40 -5.56 -12.19 -1.97
N PHE A 41 -5.95 -12.22 -0.69
CA PHE A 41 -5.59 -13.26 0.27
C PHE A 41 -6.82 -13.91 0.88
N ASN A 42 -6.66 -15.15 1.34
CA ASN A 42 -7.47 -15.70 2.41
C ASN A 42 -6.78 -15.49 3.75
N LEU A 43 -7.59 -15.24 4.79
CA LEU A 43 -7.15 -15.01 6.16
C LEU A 43 -7.75 -16.13 7.05
N PRO A 44 -7.09 -17.32 7.11
CA PRO A 44 -7.59 -18.46 7.88
C PRO A 44 -7.86 -18.13 9.35
N GLY A 45 -8.94 -18.69 9.90
CA GLY A 45 -9.33 -18.42 11.28
C GLY A 45 -10.29 -17.24 11.45
N LEU A 46 -10.52 -16.45 10.41
CA LEU A 46 -11.57 -15.43 10.37
C LEU A 46 -12.85 -16.02 9.74
N HIS A 47 -13.99 -15.42 10.09
CA HIS A 47 -15.25 -15.80 9.46
C HIS A 47 -15.16 -15.59 7.93
N PRO A 48 -15.65 -16.51 7.07
CA PRO A 48 -15.48 -16.46 5.61
C PRO A 48 -15.84 -15.10 4.97
N ILE A 49 -16.89 -14.44 5.46
CA ILE A 49 -17.33 -13.14 4.93
C ILE A 49 -16.28 -12.02 5.08
N ILE A 50 -15.33 -12.16 6.00
CA ILE A 50 -14.27 -11.19 6.28
C ILE A 50 -12.87 -11.80 6.15
N GLY A 51 -12.76 -13.09 5.84
CA GLY A 51 -11.50 -13.81 5.74
C GLY A 51 -11.23 -14.45 4.39
N GLU A 52 -12.22 -14.60 3.52
CA GLU A 52 -12.01 -15.20 2.20
C GLU A 52 -12.01 -14.16 1.08
N ASN A 53 -11.07 -14.33 0.14
CA ASN A 53 -10.89 -13.45 -1.03
C ASN A 53 -10.78 -11.96 -0.67
N ILE A 54 -10.03 -11.65 0.38
CA ILE A 54 -9.86 -10.28 0.87
C ILE A 54 -8.84 -9.55 0.01
N SER A 55 -9.26 -8.44 -0.59
CA SER A 55 -8.39 -7.57 -1.37
C SER A 55 -7.59 -6.66 -0.45
N ILE A 56 -6.27 -6.76 -0.51
CA ILE A 56 -5.31 -5.96 0.26
C ILE A 56 -4.59 -5.01 -0.70
N ARG A 57 -4.60 -3.72 -0.36
CA ARG A 57 -3.76 -2.70 -0.97
C ARG A 57 -2.43 -2.64 -0.24
N VAL A 58 -1.33 -2.81 -0.95
CA VAL A 58 0.01 -2.67 -0.36
C VAL A 58 0.24 -1.22 0.02
N ASN A 59 0.56 -0.97 1.30
CA ASN A 59 0.85 0.37 1.82
C ASN A 59 2.13 0.95 1.24
N GLY A 60 2.18 2.28 1.20
CA GLY A 60 3.39 3.05 0.95
C GLY A 60 3.89 3.07 -0.48
N ILE A 61 3.19 2.41 -1.42
CA ILE A 61 3.60 2.35 -2.82
C ILE A 61 2.47 2.64 -3.80
N ASP A 62 2.85 3.05 -5.02
CA ASP A 62 2.02 3.09 -6.22
C ASP A 62 2.70 2.32 -7.33
N THR A 63 1.94 1.52 -8.07
CA THR A 63 2.41 0.74 -9.21
C THR A 63 1.71 1.18 -10.49
N PRO A 64 2.28 0.86 -11.68
CA PRO A 64 1.58 1.07 -12.94
C PRO A 64 0.25 0.33 -12.97
N GLU A 65 -0.74 0.90 -13.63
CA GLU A 65 -2.10 0.38 -13.69
C GLU A 65 -2.28 -0.55 -14.90
N ILE A 66 -2.90 -1.73 -14.71
CA ILE A 66 -3.23 -2.67 -15.80
C ILE A 66 -4.08 -1.99 -16.90
N LYS A 67 -4.97 -1.09 -16.49
CA LYS A 67 -5.78 -0.25 -17.40
C LYS A 67 -5.16 1.13 -17.59
N GLY A 68 -3.81 1.19 -17.62
CA GLY A 68 -3.03 2.41 -17.77
C GLY A 68 -3.34 3.17 -19.09
N ARG A 69 -2.89 4.42 -19.13
CA ARG A 69 -3.20 5.34 -20.23
C ARG A 69 -2.39 5.10 -21.50
N CYS A 70 -1.25 4.41 -21.40
CA CYS A 70 -0.37 4.11 -22.52
C CYS A 70 0.12 2.66 -22.49
N GLU A 71 0.64 2.17 -23.61
CA GLU A 71 1.13 0.78 -23.72
C GLU A 71 2.32 0.52 -22.79
N LYS A 72 3.18 1.53 -22.58
CA LYS A 72 4.28 1.43 -21.62
C LYS A 72 3.78 1.14 -20.21
N GLU A 73 2.81 1.91 -19.72
CA GLU A 73 2.25 1.73 -18.37
C GLU A 73 1.60 0.35 -18.22
N LYS A 74 0.85 -0.11 -19.23
CA LYS A 74 0.22 -1.44 -19.23
C LYS A 74 1.27 -2.57 -19.22
N TYR A 75 2.36 -2.40 -19.97
CA TYR A 75 3.47 -3.34 -19.99
C TYR A 75 4.15 -3.39 -18.61
N ASP A 76 4.50 -2.24 -18.04
CA ASP A 76 5.14 -2.15 -16.73
C ASP A 76 4.24 -2.72 -15.64
N ALA A 77 2.91 -2.47 -15.71
CA ALA A 77 1.93 -3.04 -14.78
C ALA A 77 1.90 -4.58 -14.82
N LYS A 78 2.03 -5.16 -16.01
CA LYS A 78 2.13 -6.60 -16.16
C LYS A 78 3.41 -7.14 -15.54
N GLN A 79 4.55 -6.47 -15.75
CA GLN A 79 5.83 -6.85 -15.13
C GLN A 79 5.76 -6.80 -13.60
N ALA A 80 5.19 -5.72 -13.05
CA ALA A 80 4.99 -5.59 -11.61
C ALA A 80 4.06 -6.69 -11.05
N LYS A 81 2.97 -6.98 -11.76
CA LYS A 81 2.04 -8.06 -11.41
C LYS A 81 2.73 -9.44 -11.40
N ASP A 82 3.48 -9.77 -12.44
CA ASP A 82 4.15 -11.05 -12.58
C ASP A 82 5.23 -11.20 -11.50
N MET A 83 6.01 -10.14 -11.22
CA MET A 83 7.00 -10.11 -10.15
C MET A 83 6.37 -10.37 -8.78
N VAL A 84 5.24 -9.74 -8.45
CA VAL A 84 4.51 -9.98 -7.20
C VAL A 84 4.08 -11.44 -7.08
N ALA A 85 3.50 -12.00 -8.14
CA ALA A 85 3.11 -13.40 -8.16
C ALA A 85 4.29 -14.34 -7.94
N ASP A 86 5.44 -14.06 -8.57
CA ASP A 86 6.67 -14.86 -8.43
C ASP A 86 7.26 -14.80 -7.03
N ILE A 87 7.25 -13.62 -6.39
CA ILE A 87 7.75 -13.47 -5.00
C ILE A 87 6.84 -14.22 -4.01
N ILE A 88 5.52 -14.13 -4.19
CA ILE A 88 4.57 -14.59 -3.16
C ILE A 88 4.25 -16.08 -3.28
N LYS A 89 4.24 -16.66 -4.49
CA LYS A 89 3.80 -18.05 -4.72
C LYS A 89 4.61 -19.10 -3.94
N ASP A 90 5.90 -18.83 -3.73
CA ASP A 90 6.82 -19.73 -3.08
C ASP A 90 7.14 -19.32 -1.62
N ALA A 91 6.42 -18.31 -1.09
CA ALA A 91 6.62 -17.78 0.25
C ALA A 91 6.25 -18.81 1.33
N GLU A 92 7.11 -18.98 2.32
CA GLU A 92 6.83 -19.81 3.50
C GLU A 92 5.84 -19.13 4.45
N GLN A 93 5.95 -17.81 4.61
CA GLN A 93 5.08 -17.03 5.49
C GLN A 93 4.75 -15.65 4.93
N ILE A 94 3.47 -15.32 4.93
CA ILE A 94 2.99 -13.98 4.60
C ILE A 94 2.35 -13.35 5.83
N THR A 95 2.81 -12.16 6.20
CA THR A 95 2.27 -11.37 7.30
C THR A 95 1.77 -10.03 6.79
N LEU A 96 0.54 -9.67 7.15
CA LEU A 96 -0.01 -8.33 6.91
C LEU A 96 0.24 -7.49 8.18
N LYS A 97 1.03 -6.41 8.08
CA LYS A 97 1.31 -5.51 9.20
C LYS A 97 0.62 -4.17 9.02
N ASN A 98 0.43 -3.47 10.13
CA ASN A 98 -0.14 -2.11 10.13
C ASN A 98 -1.46 -2.03 9.35
N MET A 99 -2.31 -3.05 9.50
CA MET A 99 -3.57 -3.12 8.78
C MET A 99 -4.46 -1.93 9.11
N GLU A 100 -4.98 -1.27 8.09
CA GLU A 100 -5.86 -0.12 8.24
C GLU A 100 -7.01 -0.16 7.22
N ARG A 101 -8.06 0.61 7.50
CA ARG A 101 -9.18 0.74 6.58
C ARG A 101 -8.89 1.84 5.56
N GLY A 102 -8.63 1.44 4.32
CA GLY A 102 -8.48 2.34 3.19
C GLY A 102 -9.82 2.86 2.65
N LYS A 103 -9.73 3.62 1.57
CA LYS A 103 -10.91 4.07 0.82
C LYS A 103 -11.69 2.87 0.25
N TYR A 104 -13.00 3.02 0.09
CA TYR A 104 -13.90 2.02 -0.50
C TYR A 104 -13.91 0.66 0.22
N PHE A 105 -13.82 0.68 1.57
CA PHE A 105 -13.75 -0.53 2.40
C PHE A 105 -12.57 -1.46 2.12
N ARG A 106 -11.63 -1.05 1.30
CA ARG A 106 -10.40 -1.80 1.06
C ARG A 106 -9.53 -1.81 2.32
N ILE A 107 -8.91 -2.95 2.61
CA ILE A 107 -7.90 -3.04 3.65
C ILE A 107 -6.56 -2.65 3.01
N ALA A 108 -5.82 -1.77 3.67
CA ALA A 108 -4.46 -1.44 3.34
C ALA A 108 -3.53 -2.07 4.38
N ALA A 109 -2.38 -2.59 3.96
CA ALA A 109 -1.41 -3.22 4.86
C ALA A 109 0.00 -3.21 4.26
N ASP A 110 1.00 -3.26 5.12
CA ASP A 110 2.35 -3.66 4.73
C ASP A 110 2.34 -5.18 4.54
N VAL A 111 2.67 -5.64 3.34
CA VAL A 111 2.78 -7.07 3.03
C VAL A 111 4.22 -7.50 3.27
N ILE A 112 4.41 -8.39 4.25
CA ILE A 112 5.72 -8.95 4.61
C ILE A 112 5.77 -10.40 4.12
N VAL A 113 6.72 -10.68 3.26
CA VAL A 113 6.96 -12.00 2.64
C VAL A 113 8.29 -12.52 3.17
N ASP A 114 8.27 -13.61 3.94
CA ASP A 114 9.45 -14.24 4.55
C ASP A 114 10.36 -13.24 5.31
N GLY A 115 9.74 -12.26 5.97
CA GLY A 115 10.43 -11.22 6.73
C GLY A 115 10.73 -9.94 5.97
N GLU A 116 10.63 -9.91 4.64
CA GLU A 116 10.92 -8.74 3.81
C GLU A 116 9.64 -8.00 3.39
N ASN A 117 9.73 -6.67 3.29
CA ASN A 117 8.60 -5.84 2.88
C ASN A 117 8.47 -5.83 1.35
N LEU A 118 7.38 -6.39 0.84
CA LEU A 118 7.09 -6.47 -0.60
C LEU A 118 7.10 -5.11 -1.29
N GLY A 119 6.56 -4.08 -0.64
CA GLY A 119 6.56 -2.72 -1.20
C GLY A 119 7.97 -2.18 -1.43
N ASN A 120 8.88 -2.43 -0.49
CA ASN A 120 10.29 -2.05 -0.65
C ASN A 120 10.95 -2.82 -1.79
N MET A 121 10.73 -4.14 -1.88
CA MET A 121 11.26 -4.96 -2.97
C MET A 121 10.82 -4.45 -4.34
N LEU A 122 9.54 -4.06 -4.49
CA LEU A 122 9.02 -3.50 -5.74
C LEU A 122 9.61 -2.12 -6.07
N VAL A 123 9.82 -1.27 -5.06
CA VAL A 123 10.47 0.05 -5.26
C VAL A 123 11.92 -0.12 -5.69
N GLU A 124 12.67 -1.00 -5.04
CA GLU A 124 14.07 -1.32 -5.39
C GLU A 124 14.20 -1.89 -6.80
N ALA A 125 13.25 -2.70 -7.23
CA ALA A 125 13.19 -3.25 -8.59
C ALA A 125 12.68 -2.23 -9.65
N GLY A 126 12.30 -1.01 -9.26
CA GLY A 126 11.74 0.00 -10.17
C GLY A 126 10.32 -0.30 -10.65
N MET A 127 9.63 -1.27 -10.03
CA MET A 127 8.25 -1.67 -10.35
C MET A 127 7.20 -0.87 -9.59
N ALA A 128 7.62 -0.09 -8.61
CA ALA A 128 6.77 0.79 -7.81
C ALA A 128 7.48 2.10 -7.47
N VAL A 129 6.72 3.10 -7.10
CA VAL A 129 7.22 4.33 -6.50
C VAL A 129 6.64 4.50 -5.10
N LYS A 130 7.34 5.24 -4.23
CA LYS A 130 6.81 5.58 -2.90
C LYS A 130 5.57 6.46 -3.02
N TYR A 131 4.56 6.16 -2.21
CA TYR A 131 3.27 6.84 -2.24
C TYR A 131 2.64 6.91 -0.85
N ASP A 132 2.28 8.09 -0.42
CA ASP A 132 1.76 8.38 0.92
C ASP A 132 0.21 8.34 1.04
N GLY A 133 -0.49 7.95 -0.04
CA GLY A 133 -1.96 7.91 -0.08
C GLY A 133 -2.62 9.24 -0.52
N GLY A 134 -1.84 10.29 -0.77
CA GLY A 134 -2.32 11.59 -1.24
C GLY A 134 -2.63 11.64 -2.74
N LYS A 135 -2.17 12.68 -3.42
CA LYS A 135 -2.30 12.82 -4.88
C LYS A 135 -1.19 12.04 -5.57
N LYS A 136 -1.53 11.15 -6.52
CA LYS A 136 -0.54 10.48 -7.37
C LYS A 136 0.19 11.53 -8.23
N THR A 137 1.50 11.63 -8.11
CA THR A 137 2.34 12.60 -8.83
C THR A 137 3.22 11.94 -9.88
N HIS A 138 3.48 10.64 -9.75
CA HIS A 138 4.28 9.90 -10.72
C HIS A 138 3.50 9.67 -12.03
N LYS A 139 4.18 9.87 -13.17
CA LYS A 139 3.62 9.69 -14.52
C LYS A 139 4.28 8.49 -15.18
N TRP A 140 3.60 7.35 -15.17
CA TRP A 140 4.09 6.10 -15.75
C TRP A 140 4.28 6.16 -17.28
N CYS A 141 3.52 7.02 -17.96
CA CYS A 141 3.62 7.23 -19.41
C CYS A 141 4.73 8.21 -19.83
N GLY A 142 5.50 8.77 -18.90
CA GLY A 142 6.41 9.87 -19.18
C GLY A 142 5.68 11.22 -19.33
N GLU A 143 6.40 12.26 -19.70
CA GLU A 143 5.78 13.54 -20.07
C GLU A 143 5.18 13.39 -21.48
N GLU A 144 3.88 13.63 -21.62
CA GLU A 144 3.27 13.84 -22.92
C GLU A 144 3.91 15.13 -23.51
N LYS A 145 4.61 14.97 -24.64
CA LYS A 145 5.17 16.09 -25.40
C LYS A 145 4.05 16.82 -26.14
#